data_8da2583d72cab0f2b3702c5bbab10b0b
#
_entry.id   8da2583d72cab0f2b3702c5bbab10b0b
#
_cell.length_a   1.000
_cell.length_b   1.000
_cell.length_c   1.000
_cell.angle_alpha   90.00
_cell.angle_beta   90.00
_cell.angle_gamma   90.00
#
_symmetry.space_group_name_H-M   'P 1'
#
loop_
_entity.id
_entity.type
_entity.pdbx_description
1 polymer ?
#
loop_
_entity_poly.entity_id
_entity_poly.type
_entity_poly.pdbx_seq_one_letter_code
_entity_poly.pdbx_strand_id
1 'polypeptide(L)'
;MSLTEPGRLWHVTVTVAGDKVEPRIVNNALRRLNDQRPFLHSLRYAAGCAEIQYWEEATSILDASSLALRVWNEHRESESLPHWEVVGLEVLERAIFLSRGTDRKVDLQLRQVTPLPF
;
A
#
# COMPACT_ATOMS: atom_id res chain seq x y z
N MET A 1 20.44 24.78 -11.89
CA MET A 1 19.27 24.30 -11.60
C MET A 1 19.23 22.83 -11.55
N SER A 2 18.87 22.46 -10.52
CA SER A 2 18.81 21.08 -10.43
C SER A 2 17.72 20.62 -11.25
N LEU A 3 18.10 20.09 -12.27
CA LEU A 3 17.25 19.16 -12.80
C LEU A 3 16.88 18.24 -11.71
N THR A 4 15.63 18.30 -11.34
CA THR A 4 15.08 17.30 -10.49
C THR A 4 15.47 15.96 -11.03
N GLU A 5 16.30 15.26 -10.29
CA GLU A 5 16.53 13.87 -10.60
C GLU A 5 15.16 13.19 -10.64
N PRO A 6 14.88 12.41 -11.68
CA PRO A 6 13.62 11.68 -11.71
C PRO A 6 13.53 10.86 -10.44
N GLY A 7 12.42 10.96 -9.77
CA GLY A 7 12.17 10.19 -8.57
C GLY A 7 12.36 8.71 -8.84
N ARG A 8 12.96 8.03 -7.88
CA ARG A 8 13.10 6.58 -7.93
C ARG A 8 11.77 5.95 -7.56
N LEU A 9 11.49 4.80 -8.12
CA LEU A 9 10.29 4.04 -7.78
C LEU A 9 10.59 2.99 -6.72
N TRP A 10 9.71 2.95 -5.74
CA TRP A 10 9.80 2.02 -4.61
C TRP A 10 8.52 1.22 -4.52
N HIS A 11 8.67 -0.09 -4.35
CA HIS A 11 7.52 -0.92 -4.03
C HIS A 11 7.32 -0.94 -2.52
N VAL A 12 6.13 -0.56 -2.10
CA VAL A 12 5.81 -0.40 -0.69
C VAL A 12 4.75 -1.42 -0.29
N THR A 13 4.99 -2.08 0.82
CA THR A 13 4.02 -2.95 1.47
C THR A 13 3.81 -2.42 2.89
N VAL A 14 2.58 -1.99 3.18
CA VAL A 14 2.19 -1.54 4.51
C VAL A 14 1.26 -2.58 5.11
N THR A 15 1.59 -3.04 6.31
CA THR A 15 0.72 -3.95 7.05
C THR A 15 0.13 -3.20 8.24
N VAL A 16 -1.17 -3.28 8.38
CA VAL A 16 -1.91 -2.67 9.48
C VAL A 16 -2.65 -3.75 10.24
N ALA A 17 -2.80 -3.58 11.54
CA ALA A 17 -3.47 -4.57 12.38
C ALA A 17 -4.06 -3.93 13.63
N GLY A 18 -5.06 -4.58 14.20
CA GLY A 18 -5.72 -4.14 15.41
C GLY A 18 -6.91 -5.03 15.76
N ASP A 19 -7.86 -4.48 16.48
CA ASP A 19 -9.03 -5.21 16.91
C ASP A 19 -9.83 -5.72 15.70
N LYS A 20 -10.41 -6.89 15.85
CA LYS A 20 -11.17 -7.51 14.78
C LYS A 20 -12.38 -6.67 14.39
N VAL A 21 -12.53 -6.50 13.08
CA VAL A 21 -13.64 -5.79 12.47
C VAL A 21 -14.31 -6.75 11.49
N GLU A 22 -15.61 -6.64 11.33
CA GLU A 22 -16.34 -7.47 10.38
C GLU A 22 -15.70 -7.36 8.98
N PRO A 23 -15.40 -8.49 8.33
CA PRO A 23 -14.71 -8.47 7.04
C PRO A 23 -15.36 -7.58 5.98
N ARG A 24 -16.68 -7.51 5.96
CA ARG A 24 -17.40 -6.64 5.03
C ARG A 24 -17.05 -5.17 5.24
N ILE A 25 -16.90 -4.75 6.49
CA ILE A 25 -16.54 -3.37 6.83
C ILE A 25 -15.11 -3.09 6.38
N VAL A 26 -14.20 -4.03 6.60
CA VAL A 26 -12.81 -3.92 6.14
C VAL A 26 -12.77 -3.81 4.62
N ASN A 27 -13.48 -4.69 3.93
CA ASN A 27 -13.53 -4.67 2.47
C ASN A 27 -14.01 -3.32 1.93
N ASN A 28 -15.09 -2.79 2.49
CA ASN A 28 -15.63 -1.51 2.05
C ASN A 28 -14.66 -0.35 2.33
N ALA A 29 -13.99 -0.39 3.48
CA ALA A 29 -12.99 0.62 3.82
C ALA A 29 -11.81 0.60 2.83
N LEU A 30 -11.32 -0.58 2.48
CA LEU A 30 -10.23 -0.72 1.53
C LEU A 30 -10.63 -0.30 0.12
N ARG A 31 -11.88 -0.54 -0.27
CA ARG A 31 -12.38 -0.04 -1.55
C ARG A 31 -12.38 1.48 -1.61
N ARG A 32 -12.77 2.14 -0.52
CA ARG A 32 -12.72 3.60 -0.45
C ARG A 32 -11.27 4.11 -0.51
N LEU A 33 -10.36 3.43 0.16
CA LEU A 33 -8.94 3.78 0.09
C LEU A 33 -8.43 3.66 -1.34
N ASN A 34 -8.79 2.59 -2.05
CA ASN A 34 -8.41 2.40 -3.44
C ASN A 34 -8.92 3.52 -4.34
N ASP A 35 -10.14 4.01 -4.08
CA ASP A 35 -10.70 5.13 -4.86
C ASP A 35 -9.88 6.40 -4.67
N GLN A 36 -9.30 6.61 -3.50
CA GLN A 36 -8.48 7.77 -3.18
C GLN A 36 -7.03 7.60 -3.63
N ARG A 37 -6.59 6.38 -3.84
CA ARG A 37 -5.21 6.04 -4.15
C ARG A 37 -5.14 5.13 -5.37
N PRO A 38 -5.22 5.68 -6.58
CA PRO A 38 -5.25 4.86 -7.80
C PRO A 38 -3.97 4.07 -8.08
N PHE A 39 -2.92 4.28 -7.28
CA PHE A 39 -1.64 3.59 -7.45
C PHE A 39 -1.53 2.30 -6.65
N LEU A 40 -2.57 1.92 -5.94
CA LEU A 40 -2.57 0.66 -5.20
C LEU A 40 -2.58 -0.50 -6.19
N HIS A 41 -1.77 -1.51 -5.91
CA HIS A 41 -1.70 -2.64 -6.80
C HIS A 41 -2.09 -3.96 -6.14
N SER A 42 -2.18 -4.00 -4.84
CA SER A 42 -2.69 -5.17 -4.11
C SER A 42 -3.27 -4.75 -2.77
N LEU A 43 -4.41 -5.30 -2.44
CA LEU A 43 -5.06 -5.12 -1.15
C LEU A 43 -5.50 -6.48 -0.65
N ARG A 44 -5.01 -6.88 0.53
CA ARG A 44 -5.41 -8.12 1.18
C ARG A 44 -5.82 -7.83 2.60
N TYR A 45 -6.76 -8.61 3.12
CA TYR A 45 -7.27 -8.35 4.44
C TYR A 45 -7.74 -9.63 5.15
N ALA A 46 -7.82 -9.52 6.45
CA ALA A 46 -8.50 -10.44 7.35
C ALA A 46 -9.25 -9.61 8.38
N ALA A 47 -9.93 -10.26 9.32
CA ALA A 47 -10.74 -9.53 10.30
C ALA A 47 -9.93 -8.57 11.17
N GLY A 48 -8.66 -8.86 11.41
CA GLY A 48 -7.81 -8.06 12.30
C GLY A 48 -6.57 -7.46 11.65
N CYS A 49 -6.45 -7.53 10.32
CA CYS A 49 -5.27 -6.97 9.65
C CYS A 49 -5.54 -6.75 8.17
N ALA A 50 -4.67 -5.93 7.56
CA ALA A 50 -4.68 -5.73 6.12
C ALA A 50 -3.27 -5.45 5.61
N GLU A 51 -3.05 -5.79 4.36
CA GLU A 51 -1.80 -5.54 3.65
C GLU A 51 -2.10 -4.70 2.43
N ILE A 52 -1.38 -3.60 2.28
CA ILE A 52 -1.57 -2.63 1.20
C ILE A 52 -0.27 -2.55 0.42
N GLN A 53 -0.31 -2.82 -0.88
CA GLN A 53 0.87 -2.75 -1.73
C GLN A 53 0.67 -1.72 -2.83
N TYR A 54 1.69 -0.91 -3.07
CA TYR A 54 1.63 0.13 -4.10
C TYR A 54 3.03 0.59 -4.49
N TRP A 55 3.09 1.39 -5.54
CA TRP A 55 4.33 2.03 -5.99
C TRP A 55 4.38 3.47 -5.50
N GLU A 56 5.53 3.87 -4.97
CA GLU A 56 5.76 5.23 -4.52
C GLU A 56 6.99 5.80 -5.22
N GLU A 57 6.85 7.02 -5.74
CA GLU A 57 7.98 7.76 -6.28
C GLU A 57 8.59 8.60 -5.16
N ALA A 58 9.87 8.42 -4.90
CA ALA A 58 10.59 9.16 -3.88
C ALA A 58 12.08 9.15 -4.16
N THR A 59 12.80 10.12 -3.63
CA THR A 59 14.23 10.26 -3.88
C THR A 59 15.08 9.30 -3.07
N SER A 60 14.55 8.80 -1.96
CA SER A 60 15.27 7.89 -1.07
C SER A 60 14.31 6.94 -0.38
N ILE A 61 14.87 5.88 0.19
CA ILE A 61 14.08 4.93 0.98
C ILE A 61 13.48 5.61 2.22
N LEU A 62 14.17 6.57 2.79
CA LEU A 62 13.67 7.30 3.95
C LEU A 62 12.41 8.08 3.60
N ASP A 63 12.43 8.78 2.47
CA ASP A 63 11.27 9.53 2.01
C ASP A 63 10.11 8.61 1.68
N ALA A 64 10.37 7.52 0.95
CA ALA A 64 9.35 6.54 0.61
C ALA A 64 8.70 5.95 1.87
N SER A 65 9.51 5.62 2.86
CA SER A 65 9.04 5.05 4.12
C SER A 65 8.21 6.05 4.93
N SER A 66 8.66 7.31 4.97
CA SER A 66 7.92 8.37 5.67
C SER A 66 6.55 8.60 5.06
N LEU A 67 6.49 8.63 3.73
CA LEU A 67 5.21 8.77 3.03
C LEU A 67 4.30 7.56 3.31
N ALA A 68 4.86 6.35 3.30
CA ALA A 68 4.11 5.14 3.55
C ALA A 68 3.48 5.10 4.93
N LEU A 69 4.22 5.52 5.94
CA LEU A 69 3.71 5.54 7.31
C LEU A 69 2.56 6.52 7.50
N ARG A 70 2.44 7.52 6.64
CA ARG A 70 1.36 8.50 6.71
C ARG A 70 0.10 8.09 5.96
N VAL A 71 0.23 7.21 4.98
CA VAL A 71 -0.90 6.86 4.11
C VAL A 71 -2.11 6.37 4.91
N TRP A 72 -1.90 5.41 5.78
CA TRP A 72 -3.00 4.85 6.57
C TRP A 72 -3.59 5.90 7.52
N ASN A 73 -2.73 6.61 8.23
CA ASN A 73 -3.18 7.58 9.23
C ASN A 73 -3.91 8.76 8.62
N GLU A 74 -3.48 9.23 7.45
CA GLU A 74 -4.13 10.34 6.76
C GLU A 74 -5.52 10.00 6.27
N HIS A 75 -5.74 8.75 5.88
CA HIS A 75 -7.04 8.32 5.35
C HIS A 75 -7.93 7.64 6.38
N ARG A 76 -7.40 7.38 7.57
CA ARG A 76 -8.13 6.62 8.58
C ARG A 76 -9.48 7.22 8.95
N GLU A 77 -9.53 8.52 9.17
CA GLU A 77 -10.78 9.18 9.56
C GLU A 77 -11.64 9.53 8.35
N SER A 78 -11.04 10.10 7.32
CA SER A 78 -11.78 10.57 6.16
C SER A 78 -12.47 9.44 5.39
N GLU A 79 -11.87 8.24 5.38
CA GLU A 79 -12.38 7.10 4.66
C GLU A 79 -13.00 6.04 5.58
N SER A 80 -13.17 6.37 6.85
CA SER A 80 -13.73 5.44 7.85
C SER A 80 -12.98 4.11 7.91
N LEU A 81 -11.67 4.18 7.84
CA LEU A 81 -10.83 3.00 7.98
C LEU A 81 -10.84 2.51 9.44
N PRO A 82 -10.63 1.22 9.67
CA PRO A 82 -10.49 0.71 11.03
C PRO A 82 -9.39 1.43 11.80
N HIS A 83 -9.55 1.55 13.12
CA HIS A 83 -8.53 2.15 13.99
C HIS A 83 -7.39 1.17 14.24
N TRP A 84 -6.76 0.75 13.18
CA TRP A 84 -5.62 -0.15 13.21
C TRP A 84 -4.33 0.65 13.12
N GLU A 85 -3.27 0.05 13.62
CA GLU A 85 -1.93 0.64 13.56
C GLU A 85 -1.13 0.04 12.43
N VAL A 86 -0.18 0.80 11.93
CA VAL A 86 0.83 0.25 11.04
C VAL A 86 1.77 -0.61 11.87
N VAL A 87 1.83 -1.90 11.57
CA VAL A 87 2.65 -2.86 12.30
C VAL A 87 3.75 -3.47 11.45
N GLY A 88 3.73 -3.21 10.16
CA GLY A 88 4.76 -3.71 9.25
C GLY A 88 4.95 -2.78 8.08
N LEU A 89 6.19 -2.72 7.61
CA LEU A 89 6.54 -1.89 6.46
C LEU A 89 7.68 -2.56 5.71
N GLU A 90 7.49 -2.72 4.40
CA GLU A 90 8.57 -3.14 3.51
C GLU A 90 8.67 -2.13 2.38
N VAL A 91 9.88 -1.65 2.13
CA VAL A 91 10.13 -0.71 1.04
C VAL A 91 11.30 -1.25 0.23
N LEU A 92 11.04 -1.58 -1.02
CA LEU A 92 12.05 -2.14 -1.91
C LEU A 92 12.22 -1.25 -3.14
N GLU A 93 13.44 -1.00 -3.53
CA GLU A 93 13.69 -0.33 -4.79
C GLU A 93 13.14 -1.20 -5.94
N ARG A 94 12.67 -0.55 -6.99
CA ARG A 94 12.04 -1.22 -8.12
C ARG A 94 12.85 -2.42 -8.64
N ALA A 95 14.15 -2.22 -8.84
CA ALA A 95 15.00 -3.29 -9.38
C ALA A 95 15.04 -4.51 -8.46
N ILE A 96 15.10 -4.28 -7.15
CA ILE A 96 15.11 -5.35 -6.16
C ILE A 96 13.78 -6.07 -6.11
N PHE A 97 12.68 -5.31 -6.14
CA PHE A 97 11.35 -5.91 -6.16
C PHE A 97 11.15 -6.78 -7.39
N LEU A 98 11.54 -6.29 -8.55
CA LEU A 98 11.40 -7.04 -9.80
C LEU A 98 12.28 -8.30 -9.81
N SER A 99 13.49 -8.23 -9.25
CA SER A 99 14.36 -9.41 -9.18
C SER A 99 13.79 -10.50 -8.28
N ARG A 100 13.10 -10.12 -7.21
CA ARG A 100 12.46 -11.08 -6.30
C ARG A 100 11.17 -11.64 -6.87
N GLY A 101 10.52 -10.87 -7.74
CA GLY A 101 9.23 -11.20 -8.28
C GLY A 101 9.25 -11.94 -9.61
N THR A 102 10.40 -12.46 -10.05
CA THR A 102 10.50 -13.11 -11.35
C THR A 102 9.56 -14.29 -11.53
N ASP A 103 9.15 -14.93 -10.43
CA ASP A 103 8.19 -16.02 -10.46
C ASP A 103 6.74 -15.56 -10.32
N ARG A 104 6.54 -14.30 -10.04
CA ARG A 104 5.20 -13.73 -9.93
C ARG A 104 4.95 -12.96 -11.21
N LYS A 105 3.96 -13.37 -11.95
CA LYS A 105 3.47 -12.53 -13.04
C LYS A 105 2.97 -11.24 -12.43
N VAL A 106 3.81 -10.21 -12.48
CA VAL A 106 3.35 -8.88 -12.17
C VAL A 106 2.41 -8.51 -13.29
N ASP A 107 1.13 -8.52 -12.99
CA ASP A 107 0.14 -8.04 -13.93
C ASP A 107 0.28 -6.52 -13.96
N LEU A 108 1.03 -6.03 -14.93
CA LEU A 108 1.23 -4.61 -15.14
C LEU A 108 0.01 -3.93 -15.74
N GLN A 109 -1.06 -4.67 -15.94
CA GLN A 109 -2.27 -4.06 -16.45
C GLN A 109 -2.87 -3.18 -15.36
N LEU A 110 -3.24 -1.97 -15.77
CA LEU A 110 -3.96 -1.05 -14.92
C LEU A 110 -5.35 -1.63 -14.63
N ARG A 111 -5.41 -2.58 -13.74
CA ARG A 111 -6.68 -3.12 -13.28
C ARG A 111 -7.08 -2.40 -12.01
N GLN A 112 -8.35 -2.17 -11.91
CA GLN A 112 -8.92 -1.75 -10.66
C GLN A 112 -8.63 -2.83 -9.62
N VAL A 113 -7.94 -2.45 -8.57
CA VAL A 113 -7.56 -3.39 -7.52
C VAL A 113 -8.76 -3.71 -6.66
N THR A 114 -9.03 -5.00 -6.49
CA THR A 114 -10.10 -5.47 -5.62
C THR A 114 -9.48 -6.04 -4.36
N PRO A 115 -9.95 -5.62 -3.16
CA PRO A 115 -9.48 -6.21 -1.93
C PRO A 115 -9.79 -7.71 -1.90
N LEU A 116 -8.79 -8.51 -1.52
CA LEU A 116 -8.94 -9.96 -1.43
C LEU A 116 -8.63 -10.41 0.00
N PRO A 117 -9.33 -11.43 0.50
CA PRO A 117 -8.96 -12.09 1.75
C PRO A 117 -7.55 -12.67 1.65
N PHE A 118 -6.88 -12.73 2.79
CA PHE A 118 -5.59 -13.43 2.85
C PHE A 118 -5.76 -14.91 2.55
#